data_4bc3c55534c9581eb60def06b3522c3f
#
_entry.id   4bc3c55534c9581eb60def06b3522c3f
#
_cell.length_a   1.000
_cell.length_b   1.000
_cell.length_c   1.000
_cell.angle_alpha   90.00
_cell.angle_beta   90.00
_cell.angle_gamma   90.00
#
_symmetry.space_group_name_H-M   'P 1'
#
loop_
_entity.id
_entity.type
_entity.pdbx_description
1 polymer ?
#
loop_
_entity_poly.entity_id
_entity_poly.type
_entity_poly.pdbx_seq_one_letter_code
_entity_poly.pdbx_strand_id
1 'polypeptide(L)'
;GISLSGDLYFYVNPLADRGRHRRQRWFECACCPPNIARLIAYVPGMVYARGRSSVYVNLYAASRAAVELDGGRVQLVQRTRYPWDGLVEIEVRPEGVEEFSLLLRAPGWSKPARIEVNGEGFGTAQPGTYFEVRRKWKEGDVVRARFDVGPALVEAHPHVTCNTGRAAIRYGPLVYCLEQADNEHNVWDLAVVPGTLRAEWRSDLLGGVVTVKGKALALDTSAWAGKLYAPLGEVQMQAREVEFTAIPYYAWANRELGPMIAWVRLAEQKVGQSA
;
A
#
# COMPACT_ATOMS: atom_id res chain seq x y z
N GLY A 1 -2.55 -5.11 -11.85
CA GLY A 1 -2.70 -5.26 -13.30
C GLY A 1 -4.15 -5.33 -13.75
N ILE A 2 -5.09 -5.80 -12.92
CA ILE A 2 -6.52 -5.91 -13.24
C ILE A 2 -7.24 -4.58 -13.01
N SER A 3 -8.25 -4.26 -13.82
CA SER A 3 -9.16 -3.13 -13.60
C SER A 3 -10.04 -3.34 -12.37
N LEU A 4 -10.63 -2.26 -11.84
CA LEU A 4 -11.62 -2.36 -10.76
C LEU A 4 -12.90 -3.08 -11.20
N SER A 5 -13.23 -3.04 -12.50
CA SER A 5 -14.33 -3.82 -13.10
C SER A 5 -14.02 -5.31 -13.24
N GLY A 6 -12.75 -5.72 -13.14
CA GLY A 6 -12.32 -7.13 -13.19
C GLY A 6 -12.18 -7.72 -14.59
N ASP A 7 -12.39 -6.96 -15.67
CA ASP A 7 -12.47 -7.45 -17.06
C ASP A 7 -11.38 -6.92 -17.99
N LEU A 8 -10.54 -5.99 -17.50
CA LEU A 8 -9.43 -5.39 -18.24
C LEU A 8 -8.11 -5.59 -17.52
N TYR A 9 -7.03 -5.78 -18.27
CA TYR A 9 -5.73 -6.14 -17.73
C TYR A 9 -4.61 -5.26 -18.31
N PHE A 10 -3.56 -5.02 -17.52
CA PHE A 10 -2.26 -4.61 -18.02
C PHE A 10 -1.40 -5.84 -18.33
N TYR A 11 -0.67 -5.80 -19.42
CA TYR A 11 0.42 -6.74 -19.67
C TYR A 11 1.68 -6.29 -18.93
N VAL A 12 2.02 -5.01 -19.05
CA VAL A 12 3.13 -4.37 -18.33
C VAL A 12 2.55 -3.43 -17.29
N ASN A 13 3.17 -3.36 -16.11
CA ASN A 13 2.79 -2.47 -15.03
C ASN A 13 3.87 -1.37 -14.87
N PRO A 14 3.83 -0.29 -15.68
CA PRO A 14 4.84 0.76 -15.65
C PRO A 14 4.71 1.61 -14.38
N LEU A 15 5.85 2.10 -13.86
CA LEU A 15 5.88 3.03 -12.73
C LEU A 15 5.82 4.50 -13.17
N ALA A 16 5.76 4.74 -14.48
CA ALA A 16 5.55 6.05 -15.08
C ALA A 16 4.96 5.88 -16.48
N ASP A 17 4.00 6.74 -16.82
CA ASP A 17 3.37 6.77 -18.14
C ASP A 17 3.02 8.21 -18.56
N ARG A 18 2.99 8.46 -19.85
CA ARG A 18 2.63 9.76 -20.41
C ARG A 18 1.20 9.80 -20.98
N GLY A 19 0.33 8.94 -20.49
CA GLY A 19 -1.09 8.89 -20.87
C GLY A 19 -1.40 8.00 -22.08
N ARG A 20 -0.52 7.05 -22.41
CA ARG A 20 -0.72 6.16 -23.56
C ARG A 20 -1.03 4.72 -23.15
N HIS A 21 -0.63 4.32 -21.96
CA HIS A 21 -0.79 2.95 -21.50
C HIS A 21 -2.21 2.70 -20.98
N ARG A 22 -2.83 1.64 -21.49
CA ARG A 22 -4.21 1.29 -21.13
C ARG A 22 -4.39 -0.20 -20.93
N ARG A 23 -5.35 -0.57 -20.13
CA ARG A 23 -5.78 -1.97 -19.97
C ARG A 23 -6.53 -2.43 -21.21
N GLN A 24 -6.43 -3.75 -21.47
CA GLN A 24 -7.13 -4.43 -22.56
C GLN A 24 -7.81 -5.68 -22.01
N ARG A 25 -8.88 -6.14 -22.71
CA ARG A 25 -9.57 -7.38 -22.34
C ARG A 25 -8.69 -8.61 -22.52
N TRP A 26 -7.83 -8.56 -23.52
CA TRP A 26 -6.96 -9.66 -23.89
C TRP A 26 -5.68 -9.19 -24.59
N PHE A 27 -4.69 -10.04 -24.61
CA PHE A 27 -3.41 -9.87 -25.31
C PHE A 27 -3.12 -11.11 -26.15
N GLU A 28 -2.37 -10.98 -27.25
CA GLU A 28 -1.97 -12.12 -28.08
C GLU A 28 -1.22 -13.20 -27.25
N CYS A 29 -0.37 -12.77 -26.32
CA CYS A 29 0.22 -13.64 -25.30
C CYS A 29 -0.64 -13.61 -24.03
N ALA A 30 -1.35 -14.70 -23.76
CA ALA A 30 -2.32 -14.82 -22.68
C ALA A 30 -1.72 -15.16 -21.30
N CYS A 31 -0.45 -14.90 -21.04
CA CYS A 31 0.18 -15.31 -19.78
C CYS A 31 -0.23 -14.44 -18.59
N CYS A 32 -0.30 -13.11 -18.74
CA CYS A 32 -0.51 -12.18 -17.63
C CYS A 32 -1.96 -12.16 -17.11
N PRO A 33 -3.01 -12.02 -17.95
CA PRO A 33 -4.39 -12.06 -17.47
C PRO A 33 -4.75 -13.37 -16.73
N PRO A 34 -4.46 -14.58 -17.26
CA PRO A 34 -4.76 -15.81 -16.55
C PRO A 34 -3.97 -15.98 -15.24
N ASN A 35 -2.72 -15.51 -15.18
CA ASN A 35 -1.93 -15.60 -13.96
C ASN A 35 -2.45 -14.72 -12.85
N ILE A 36 -2.84 -13.46 -13.13
CA ILE A 36 -3.42 -12.61 -12.10
C ILE A 36 -4.80 -13.11 -11.65
N ALA A 37 -5.63 -13.60 -12.58
CA ALA A 37 -6.92 -14.19 -12.23
C ALA A 37 -6.74 -15.42 -11.32
N ARG A 38 -5.77 -16.29 -11.64
CA ARG A 38 -5.42 -17.44 -10.81
C ARG A 38 -4.91 -17.02 -9.44
N LEU A 39 -4.01 -16.03 -9.37
CA LEU A 39 -3.49 -15.52 -8.10
C LEU A 39 -4.63 -15.02 -7.20
N ILE A 40 -5.56 -14.24 -7.73
CA ILE A 40 -6.69 -13.72 -6.96
C ILE A 40 -7.52 -14.88 -6.38
N ALA A 41 -7.77 -15.93 -7.16
CA ALA A 41 -8.48 -17.12 -6.70
C ALA A 41 -7.73 -17.88 -5.59
N TYR A 42 -6.39 -17.84 -5.55
CA TYR A 42 -5.58 -18.47 -4.51
C TYR A 42 -5.45 -17.65 -3.22
N VAL A 43 -5.64 -16.32 -3.26
CA VAL A 43 -5.44 -15.43 -2.09
C VAL A 43 -6.22 -15.90 -0.86
N PRO A 44 -7.50 -16.35 -0.93
CA PRO A 44 -8.21 -16.86 0.26
C PRO A 44 -7.48 -18.01 0.96
N GLY A 45 -6.86 -18.91 0.21
CA GLY A 45 -6.07 -20.03 0.75
C GLY A 45 -4.73 -19.61 1.38
N MET A 46 -4.29 -18.37 1.18
CA MET A 46 -3.04 -17.82 1.74
C MET A 46 -3.25 -17.03 3.03
N VAL A 47 -4.50 -16.71 3.38
CA VAL A 47 -4.82 -15.89 4.57
C VAL A 47 -4.35 -16.55 5.84
N TYR A 48 -4.53 -17.86 5.93
CA TYR A 48 -4.12 -18.65 7.09
C TYR A 48 -3.24 -19.82 6.67
N ALA A 49 -2.35 -20.22 7.57
CA ALA A 49 -1.62 -21.47 7.49
C ALA A 49 -1.70 -22.21 8.83
N ARG A 50 -1.53 -23.52 8.81
CA ARG A 50 -1.57 -24.33 10.02
C ARG A 50 -0.26 -25.04 10.31
N GLY A 51 0.08 -25.14 11.60
CA GLY A 51 0.98 -26.15 12.15
C GLY A 51 0.16 -27.24 12.86
N ARG A 52 0.82 -28.13 13.62
CA ARG A 52 0.13 -29.17 14.39
C ARG A 52 -0.77 -28.59 15.48
N SER A 53 -0.25 -27.65 16.26
CA SER A 53 -0.92 -26.96 17.38
C SER A 53 -0.86 -25.44 17.23
N SER A 54 -0.88 -24.94 15.99
CA SER A 54 -0.75 -23.50 15.73
C SER A 54 -1.47 -23.07 14.46
N VAL A 55 -1.98 -21.82 14.46
CA VAL A 55 -2.52 -21.15 13.29
C VAL A 55 -1.72 -19.89 13.03
N TYR A 56 -1.29 -19.72 11.78
CA TYR A 56 -0.59 -18.52 11.30
C TYR A 56 -1.58 -17.62 10.58
N VAL A 57 -1.64 -16.37 10.97
CA VAL A 57 -2.40 -15.32 10.27
C VAL A 57 -1.42 -14.56 9.37
N ASN A 58 -1.42 -14.91 8.08
CA ASN A 58 -0.46 -14.39 7.10
C ASN A 58 -0.93 -13.09 6.45
N LEU A 59 -2.25 -12.98 6.22
CA LEU A 59 -2.85 -11.82 5.57
C LEU A 59 -3.99 -11.28 6.43
N TYR A 60 -4.13 -9.96 6.44
CA TYR A 60 -5.20 -9.28 7.13
C TYR A 60 -6.29 -8.87 6.13
N ALA A 61 -7.40 -9.60 6.20
CA ALA A 61 -8.59 -9.36 5.39
C ALA A 61 -9.83 -9.81 6.16
N ALA A 62 -10.93 -9.10 6.05
CA ALA A 62 -12.21 -9.54 6.64
C ALA A 62 -12.56 -10.94 6.10
N SER A 63 -12.59 -11.93 7.00
CA SER A 63 -12.70 -13.34 6.60
C SER A 63 -13.23 -14.22 7.73
N ARG A 64 -13.70 -15.42 7.36
CA ARG A 64 -13.98 -16.51 8.28
C ARG A 64 -13.21 -17.75 7.81
N ALA A 65 -12.64 -18.48 8.74
CA ALA A 65 -11.91 -19.70 8.45
C ALA A 65 -12.19 -20.76 9.52
N ALA A 66 -12.17 -22.02 9.11
CA ALA A 66 -12.11 -23.18 9.98
C ALA A 66 -10.78 -23.90 9.71
N VAL A 67 -9.97 -24.07 10.74
CA VAL A 67 -8.62 -24.65 10.64
C VAL A 67 -8.57 -25.90 11.50
N GLU A 68 -8.26 -27.03 10.90
CA GLU A 68 -8.05 -28.30 11.59
C GLU A 68 -6.68 -28.29 12.29
N LEU A 69 -6.68 -28.66 13.57
CA LEU A 69 -5.47 -28.84 14.40
C LEU A 69 -5.45 -30.26 14.97
N ASP A 70 -4.30 -30.67 15.50
CA ASP A 70 -4.22 -31.93 16.22
C ASP A 70 -5.14 -31.86 17.47
N GLY A 71 -6.16 -32.71 17.50
CA GLY A 71 -7.12 -32.77 18.62
C GLY A 71 -8.38 -31.95 18.47
N GLY A 72 -8.59 -31.25 17.36
CA GLY A 72 -9.84 -30.50 17.13
C GLY A 72 -9.74 -29.47 16.03
N ARG A 73 -10.68 -28.53 16.04
CA ARG A 73 -10.77 -27.47 15.04
C ARG A 73 -10.88 -26.11 15.73
N VAL A 74 -10.43 -25.07 15.06
CA VAL A 74 -10.68 -23.69 15.48
C VAL A 74 -11.36 -22.90 14.39
N GLN A 75 -12.42 -22.17 14.72
CA GLN A 75 -13.00 -21.17 13.85
C GLN A 75 -12.40 -19.80 14.18
N LEU A 76 -12.03 -19.05 13.15
CA LEU A 76 -11.53 -17.69 13.25
C LEU A 76 -12.45 -16.76 12.47
N VAL A 77 -12.81 -15.63 13.08
CA VAL A 77 -13.52 -14.53 12.41
C VAL A 77 -12.66 -13.30 12.47
N GLN A 78 -12.09 -12.92 11.34
CA GLN A 78 -11.26 -11.72 11.22
C GLN A 78 -12.12 -10.55 10.74
N ARG A 79 -12.10 -9.44 11.50
CA ARG A 79 -12.78 -8.18 11.19
C ARG A 79 -11.74 -7.09 11.06
N THR A 80 -11.70 -6.43 9.91
CA THR A 80 -10.74 -5.36 9.66
C THR A 80 -11.14 -4.55 8.43
N ARG A 81 -10.69 -3.30 8.37
CA ARG A 81 -10.66 -2.47 7.16
C ARG A 81 -9.24 -2.31 6.61
N TYR A 82 -8.31 -3.15 7.06
CA TYR A 82 -6.96 -3.17 6.52
C TYR A 82 -6.98 -3.34 4.98
N PRO A 83 -6.20 -2.57 4.21
CA PRO A 83 -5.09 -1.72 4.63
C PRO A 83 -5.48 -0.24 4.89
N TRP A 84 -6.78 0.10 4.92
CA TRP A 84 -7.23 1.48 5.09
C TRP A 84 -7.11 2.00 6.52
N ASP A 85 -7.26 1.11 7.49
CA ASP A 85 -6.88 1.37 8.88
C ASP A 85 -6.08 0.19 9.43
N GLY A 86 -5.42 0.40 10.57
CA GLY A 86 -4.49 -0.57 11.12
C GLY A 86 -5.10 -1.51 12.15
N LEU A 87 -6.41 -1.43 12.43
CA LEU A 87 -7.05 -2.31 13.40
C LEU A 87 -7.44 -3.64 12.77
N VAL A 88 -7.00 -4.72 13.39
CA VAL A 88 -7.38 -6.09 13.07
C VAL A 88 -7.93 -6.73 14.33
N GLU A 89 -9.15 -7.27 14.28
CA GLU A 89 -9.76 -8.05 15.34
C GLU A 89 -9.97 -9.48 14.87
N ILE A 90 -9.53 -10.45 15.67
CA ILE A 90 -9.68 -11.87 15.38
C ILE A 90 -10.41 -12.53 16.54
N GLU A 91 -11.63 -12.91 16.32
CA GLU A 91 -12.42 -13.70 17.24
C GLU A 91 -12.04 -15.18 17.08
N VAL A 92 -11.78 -15.86 18.21
CA VAL A 92 -11.33 -17.24 18.28
C VAL A 92 -12.42 -18.10 18.87
N ARG A 93 -12.77 -19.20 18.19
CA ARG A 93 -13.79 -20.17 18.64
C ARG A 93 -13.19 -21.58 18.54
N PRO A 94 -12.64 -22.12 19.65
CA PRO A 94 -12.08 -23.46 19.67
C PRO A 94 -13.19 -24.52 19.69
N GLU A 95 -12.97 -25.64 18.99
CA GLU A 95 -13.86 -26.81 18.96
C GLU A 95 -13.01 -28.07 19.18
N GLY A 96 -13.07 -28.65 20.35
CA GLY A 96 -12.32 -29.87 20.72
C GLY A 96 -10.84 -29.65 21.04
N VAL A 97 -10.27 -28.48 20.76
CA VAL A 97 -8.91 -28.09 21.10
C VAL A 97 -8.92 -26.78 21.90
N GLU A 98 -8.40 -26.81 23.12
CA GLU A 98 -8.42 -25.60 23.98
C GLU A 98 -7.09 -24.82 23.93
N GLU A 99 -5.95 -25.49 23.80
CA GLU A 99 -4.64 -24.84 23.86
C GLU A 99 -3.92 -24.95 22.52
N PHE A 100 -3.62 -23.78 21.93
CA PHE A 100 -2.83 -23.66 20.71
C PHE A 100 -2.24 -22.25 20.59
N SER A 101 -1.32 -22.09 19.64
CA SER A 101 -0.69 -20.81 19.32
C SER A 101 -1.38 -20.14 18.14
N LEU A 102 -1.73 -18.85 18.30
CA LEU A 102 -2.08 -17.98 17.18
C LEU A 102 -0.88 -17.09 16.87
N LEU A 103 -0.31 -17.23 15.65
CA LEU A 103 0.85 -16.47 15.19
C LEU A 103 0.42 -15.37 14.24
N LEU A 104 0.61 -14.12 14.65
CA LEU A 104 0.23 -12.93 13.90
C LEU A 104 1.43 -12.40 13.12
N ARG A 105 1.36 -12.30 11.81
CA ARG A 105 2.44 -11.73 11.01
C ARG A 105 2.53 -10.23 11.23
N ALA A 106 3.66 -9.75 11.76
CA ALA A 106 3.95 -8.32 11.80
C ALA A 106 4.60 -7.90 10.47
N PRO A 107 3.94 -7.07 9.64
CA PRO A 107 4.49 -6.66 8.35
C PRO A 107 5.80 -5.89 8.50
N GLY A 108 6.79 -6.15 7.63
CA GLY A 108 8.10 -5.50 7.68
C GLY A 108 8.07 -3.98 7.42
N TRP A 109 7.00 -3.47 6.81
CA TRP A 109 6.82 -2.04 6.57
C TRP A 109 6.25 -1.28 7.78
N SER A 110 5.65 -1.98 8.77
CA SER A 110 5.01 -1.33 9.92
C SER A 110 6.04 -0.96 11.00
N LYS A 111 5.64 -0.08 11.90
CA LYS A 111 6.29 0.04 13.21
C LYS A 111 5.88 -1.15 14.10
N PRO A 112 6.52 -1.35 15.27
CA PRO A 112 6.10 -2.35 16.24
C PRO A 112 4.60 -2.22 16.56
N ALA A 113 3.85 -3.33 16.45
CA ALA A 113 2.40 -3.36 16.60
C ALA A 113 2.00 -3.83 17.99
N ARG A 114 1.06 -3.12 18.62
CA ARG A 114 0.49 -3.53 19.90
C ARG A 114 -0.48 -4.67 19.68
N ILE A 115 -0.33 -5.72 20.52
CA ILE A 115 -1.21 -6.88 20.55
C ILE A 115 -1.95 -6.89 21.89
N GLU A 116 -3.26 -7.09 21.80
CA GLU A 116 -4.17 -7.20 22.94
C GLU A 116 -4.97 -8.50 22.84
N VAL A 117 -5.32 -9.07 24.00
CA VAL A 117 -6.24 -10.20 24.11
C VAL A 117 -7.34 -9.81 25.09
N ASN A 118 -8.60 -9.84 24.63
CA ASN A 118 -9.78 -9.45 25.41
C ASN A 118 -9.69 -8.03 26.02
N GLY A 119 -9.02 -7.10 25.30
CA GLY A 119 -8.82 -5.73 25.75
C GLY A 119 -7.61 -5.51 26.66
N GLU A 120 -6.94 -6.57 27.10
CA GLU A 120 -5.72 -6.47 27.90
C GLU A 120 -4.48 -6.54 27.02
N GLY A 121 -3.46 -5.71 27.33
CA GLY A 121 -2.19 -5.73 26.62
C GLY A 121 -1.48 -7.07 26.77
N PHE A 122 -1.13 -7.70 25.65
CA PHE A 122 -0.45 -8.99 25.62
C PHE A 122 1.02 -8.86 25.21
N GLY A 123 1.37 -7.90 24.35
CA GLY A 123 2.74 -7.66 23.95
C GLY A 123 2.85 -6.76 22.71
N THR A 124 4.06 -6.73 22.14
CA THR A 124 4.39 -5.91 20.98
C THR A 124 5.05 -6.76 19.90
N ALA A 125 4.44 -6.84 18.73
CA ALA A 125 4.93 -7.56 17.57
C ALA A 125 5.99 -6.75 16.85
N GLN A 126 7.19 -7.32 16.65
CA GLN A 126 8.28 -6.66 15.93
C GLN A 126 8.11 -6.82 14.41
N PRO A 127 8.38 -5.77 13.61
CA PRO A 127 8.27 -5.85 12.15
C PRO A 127 9.08 -6.99 11.53
N GLY A 128 8.50 -7.64 10.52
CA GLY A 128 9.15 -8.73 9.79
C GLY A 128 9.14 -10.09 10.50
N THR A 129 8.40 -10.24 11.62
CA THR A 129 8.31 -11.46 12.39
C THR A 129 6.88 -11.98 12.50
N TYR A 130 6.72 -13.14 13.14
CA TYR A 130 5.45 -13.59 13.69
C TYR A 130 5.44 -13.39 15.19
N PHE A 131 4.35 -12.81 15.69
CA PHE A 131 4.10 -12.66 17.11
C PHE A 131 3.21 -13.81 17.60
N GLU A 132 3.67 -14.58 18.54
CA GLU A 132 2.96 -15.73 19.08
C GLU A 132 2.07 -15.34 20.26
N VAL A 133 0.80 -15.69 20.18
CA VAL A 133 -0.16 -15.67 21.28
C VAL A 133 -0.49 -17.12 21.64
N ARG A 134 0.20 -17.69 22.61
CA ARG A 134 -0.07 -19.04 23.13
C ARG A 134 -0.87 -18.98 24.42
N ARG A 135 -2.02 -19.64 24.44
CA ARG A 135 -2.86 -19.72 25.65
C ARG A 135 -3.91 -20.83 25.53
N LYS A 136 -4.61 -21.08 26.64
CA LYS A 136 -5.90 -21.77 26.58
C LYS A 136 -6.98 -20.78 26.13
N TRP A 137 -7.62 -21.11 25.04
CA TRP A 137 -8.62 -20.28 24.39
C TRP A 137 -10.02 -20.64 24.88
N LYS A 138 -10.88 -19.65 24.97
CA LYS A 138 -12.31 -19.80 25.21
C LYS A 138 -13.08 -19.30 24.00
N GLU A 139 -14.27 -19.82 23.81
CA GLU A 139 -15.18 -19.34 22.78
C GLU A 139 -15.41 -17.83 22.94
N GLY A 140 -15.23 -17.09 21.85
CA GLY A 140 -15.41 -15.64 21.82
C GLY A 140 -14.20 -14.83 22.30
N ASP A 141 -13.05 -15.45 22.64
CA ASP A 141 -11.81 -14.70 22.88
C ASP A 141 -11.46 -13.85 21.65
N VAL A 142 -11.02 -12.61 21.87
CA VAL A 142 -10.69 -11.66 20.80
C VAL A 142 -9.25 -11.22 20.90
N VAL A 143 -8.50 -11.43 19.82
CA VAL A 143 -7.15 -10.86 19.64
C VAL A 143 -7.26 -9.60 18.80
N ARG A 144 -6.63 -8.50 19.25
CA ARG A 144 -6.51 -7.25 18.50
C ARG A 144 -5.05 -6.98 18.17
N ALA A 145 -4.79 -6.70 16.91
CA ALA A 145 -3.51 -6.16 16.46
C ALA A 145 -3.74 -4.74 15.91
N ARG A 146 -2.87 -3.80 16.33
CA ARG A 146 -2.95 -2.41 15.86
C ARG A 146 -1.64 -2.03 15.19
N PHE A 147 -1.71 -1.89 13.85
CA PHE A 147 -0.61 -1.44 13.01
C PHE A 147 -0.67 0.07 12.81
N ASP A 148 0.50 0.71 12.77
CA ASP A 148 0.61 2.14 12.45
C ASP A 148 0.53 2.34 10.93
N VAL A 149 -0.68 2.50 10.41
CA VAL A 149 -0.95 2.72 8.98
C VAL A 149 -1.02 4.22 8.71
N GLY A 150 -0.14 4.71 7.86
CA GLY A 150 -0.10 6.12 7.49
C GLY A 150 0.72 6.37 6.23
N PRO A 151 0.65 7.62 5.69
CA PRO A 151 1.42 8.01 4.53
C PRO A 151 2.90 8.18 4.87
N ALA A 152 3.77 7.77 3.95
CA ALA A 152 5.20 7.95 4.07
C ALA A 152 5.87 8.10 2.69
N LEU A 153 7.02 8.77 2.65
CA LEU A 153 7.93 8.77 1.52
C LEU A 153 8.94 7.64 1.68
N VAL A 154 9.26 6.99 0.57
CA VAL A 154 10.25 5.91 0.49
C VAL A 154 11.30 6.32 -0.53
N GLU A 155 12.56 6.34 -0.11
CA GLU A 155 13.71 6.60 -0.96
C GLU A 155 14.30 5.31 -1.52
N ALA A 156 14.92 5.40 -2.68
CA ALA A 156 15.71 4.32 -3.24
C ALA A 156 17.18 4.40 -2.75
N HIS A 157 17.83 3.25 -2.69
CA HIS A 157 19.29 3.22 -2.45
C HIS A 157 20.04 4.07 -3.50
N PRO A 158 21.11 4.83 -3.14
CA PRO A 158 21.81 5.71 -4.07
C PRO A 158 22.29 5.05 -5.37
N HIS A 159 22.55 3.74 -5.37
CA HIS A 159 22.92 3.00 -6.58
C HIS A 159 21.74 2.73 -7.53
N VAL A 160 20.49 3.02 -7.13
CA VAL A 160 19.33 3.04 -8.03
C VAL A 160 19.26 4.42 -8.69
N THR A 161 20.16 4.68 -9.60
CA THR A 161 20.44 6.02 -10.16
C THR A 161 19.24 6.66 -10.87
N CYS A 162 18.33 5.86 -11.44
CA CYS A 162 17.11 6.35 -12.08
C CYS A 162 16.13 7.03 -11.09
N ASN A 163 16.29 6.78 -9.79
CA ASN A 163 15.45 7.35 -8.74
C ASN A 163 16.17 8.43 -7.90
N THR A 164 17.34 8.86 -8.29
CA THR A 164 18.05 9.95 -7.62
C THR A 164 17.16 11.21 -7.56
N GLY A 165 17.05 11.84 -6.39
CA GLY A 165 16.18 12.99 -6.15
C GLY A 165 14.69 12.71 -6.23
N ARG A 166 14.29 11.44 -6.11
CA ARG A 166 12.89 10.99 -6.15
C ARG A 166 12.53 10.17 -4.92
N ALA A 167 11.25 10.14 -4.62
CA ALA A 167 10.69 9.23 -3.62
C ALA A 167 9.40 8.61 -4.15
N ALA A 168 9.06 7.44 -3.64
CA ALA A 168 7.73 6.85 -3.82
C ALA A 168 6.86 7.19 -2.62
N ILE A 169 5.57 7.44 -2.88
CA ILE A 169 4.56 7.62 -1.83
C ILE A 169 3.98 6.24 -1.50
N ARG A 170 3.88 5.92 -0.21
CA ARG A 170 3.16 4.74 0.27
C ARG A 170 2.14 5.12 1.34
N TYR A 171 1.11 4.30 1.51
CA TYR A 171 0.21 4.32 2.64
C TYR A 171 0.07 2.90 3.18
N GLY A 172 0.55 2.66 4.39
CA GLY A 172 0.69 1.29 4.89
C GLY A 172 1.45 0.40 3.90
N PRO A 173 0.86 -0.74 3.47
CA PRO A 173 1.48 -1.64 2.49
C PRO A 173 1.33 -1.20 1.03
N LEU A 174 0.51 -0.20 0.75
CA LEU A 174 0.16 0.18 -0.61
C LEU A 174 1.12 1.24 -1.17
N VAL A 175 1.57 1.02 -2.40
CA VAL A 175 2.27 2.03 -3.21
C VAL A 175 1.25 2.96 -3.84
N TYR A 176 1.58 4.24 -3.92
CA TYR A 176 0.75 5.30 -4.49
C TYR A 176 1.40 5.89 -5.73
N CYS A 177 0.59 6.53 -6.56
CA CYS A 177 1.05 7.29 -7.72
C CYS A 177 0.28 8.61 -7.85
N LEU A 178 0.87 9.57 -8.52
CA LEU A 178 0.16 10.74 -9.02
C LEU A 178 -0.44 10.38 -10.37
N GLU A 179 -1.75 10.54 -10.52
CA GLU A 179 -2.47 10.41 -11.78
C GLU A 179 -2.98 11.79 -12.19
N GLN A 180 -2.89 12.12 -13.48
CA GLN A 180 -3.29 13.44 -13.99
C GLN A 180 -4.74 13.76 -13.69
N ALA A 181 -5.63 12.76 -13.69
CA ALA A 181 -7.05 12.93 -13.40
C ALA A 181 -7.35 13.55 -12.02
N ASP A 182 -6.42 13.47 -11.07
CA ASP A 182 -6.57 14.02 -9.72
C ASP A 182 -5.76 15.31 -9.50
N ASN A 183 -5.01 15.77 -10.50
CA ASN A 183 -4.05 16.86 -10.34
C ASN A 183 -4.20 17.89 -11.48
N GLU A 184 -4.31 19.18 -11.11
CA GLU A 184 -4.45 20.29 -12.07
C GLU A 184 -3.18 20.45 -12.91
N HIS A 185 -2.00 20.29 -12.27
CA HIS A 185 -0.70 20.45 -12.91
C HIS A 185 -0.19 19.15 -13.45
N ASN A 186 0.62 19.21 -14.52
CA ASN A 186 1.27 18.03 -15.07
C ASN A 186 2.05 17.31 -13.97
N VAL A 187 1.69 16.05 -13.70
CA VAL A 187 2.29 15.26 -12.61
C VAL A 187 3.80 15.04 -12.77
N TRP A 188 4.35 15.23 -13.99
CA TRP A 188 5.79 15.15 -14.25
C TRP A 188 6.56 16.39 -13.80
N ASP A 189 5.86 17.51 -13.62
CA ASP A 189 6.44 18.80 -13.22
C ASP A 189 6.29 19.08 -11.73
N LEU A 190 5.69 18.13 -10.98
CA LEU A 190 5.51 18.24 -9.54
C LEU A 190 6.75 17.75 -8.77
N ALA A 191 7.21 18.55 -7.82
CA ALA A 191 8.22 18.17 -6.83
C ALA A 191 7.56 18.20 -5.42
N VAL A 192 7.41 17.03 -4.81
CA VAL A 192 6.70 16.87 -3.52
C VAL A 192 7.52 17.49 -2.38
N VAL A 193 6.84 18.24 -1.53
CA VAL A 193 7.43 18.83 -0.32
C VAL A 193 7.36 17.81 0.84
N PRO A 194 8.50 17.30 1.32
CA PRO A 194 8.53 16.36 2.45
C PRO A 194 7.85 16.90 3.70
N GLY A 195 7.25 16.00 4.49
CA GLY A 195 6.60 16.38 5.76
C GLY A 195 5.18 16.95 5.62
N THR A 196 4.63 17.04 4.40
CA THR A 196 3.30 17.63 4.16
C THR A 196 2.21 16.60 3.88
N LEU A 197 2.56 15.31 3.88
CA LEU A 197 1.63 14.25 3.53
C LEU A 197 0.50 14.13 4.55
N ARG A 198 -0.73 14.03 4.06
CA ARG A 198 -1.93 13.73 4.83
C ARG A 198 -2.79 12.71 4.10
N ALA A 199 -3.49 11.88 4.85
CA ALA A 199 -4.39 10.86 4.32
C ALA A 199 -5.84 11.29 4.45
N GLU A 200 -6.67 10.96 3.46
CA GLU A 200 -8.10 11.25 3.45
C GLU A 200 -8.88 10.08 2.86
N TRP A 201 -9.89 9.58 3.59
CA TRP A 201 -10.79 8.56 3.05
C TRP A 201 -11.77 9.17 2.04
N ARG A 202 -11.85 8.60 0.85
CA ARG A 202 -12.75 9.01 -0.23
C ARG A 202 -13.64 7.83 -0.63
N SER A 203 -14.86 7.82 -0.09
CA SER A 203 -15.85 6.76 -0.39
C SER A 203 -16.40 6.83 -1.81
N ASP A 204 -16.35 7.99 -2.43
CA ASP A 204 -16.85 8.32 -3.77
C ASP A 204 -15.83 8.06 -4.89
N LEU A 205 -14.57 7.80 -4.55
CA LEU A 205 -13.48 7.65 -5.51
C LEU A 205 -13.04 6.18 -5.64
N LEU A 206 -13.01 5.65 -6.88
CA LEU A 206 -12.43 4.34 -7.22
C LEU A 206 -12.93 3.17 -6.36
N GLY A 207 -14.21 3.20 -5.96
CA GLY A 207 -14.83 2.19 -5.11
C GLY A 207 -14.56 2.34 -3.61
N GLY A 208 -13.99 3.45 -3.19
CA GLY A 208 -13.60 3.77 -1.81
C GLY A 208 -12.12 3.49 -1.57
N VAL A 209 -11.34 4.56 -1.44
CA VAL A 209 -9.89 4.51 -1.22
C VAL A 209 -9.46 5.59 -0.22
N VAL A 210 -8.33 5.36 0.44
CA VAL A 210 -7.59 6.47 1.06
C VAL A 210 -6.79 7.16 -0.02
N THR A 211 -6.93 8.48 -0.17
CA THR A 211 -6.02 9.31 -0.96
C THR A 211 -4.92 9.87 -0.08
N VAL A 212 -3.74 10.11 -0.65
CA VAL A 212 -2.67 10.83 0.03
C VAL A 212 -2.53 12.19 -0.65
N LYS A 213 -2.73 13.24 0.13
CA LYS A 213 -2.56 14.63 -0.30
C LYS A 213 -1.31 15.24 0.32
N GLY A 214 -0.80 16.29 -0.29
CA GLY A 214 0.32 17.05 0.24
C GLY A 214 0.60 18.29 -0.60
N LYS A 215 1.67 19.00 -0.25
CA LYS A 215 2.17 20.13 -1.00
C LYS A 215 3.24 19.68 -2.00
N ALA A 216 3.27 20.34 -3.14
CA ALA A 216 4.31 20.18 -4.15
C ALA A 216 4.67 21.54 -4.74
N LEU A 217 5.86 21.64 -5.32
CA LEU A 217 6.25 22.73 -6.20
C LEU A 217 5.93 22.33 -7.63
N ALA A 218 5.01 23.05 -8.28
CA ALA A 218 4.75 22.93 -9.70
C ALA A 218 5.79 23.76 -10.45
N LEU A 219 6.66 23.09 -11.21
CA LEU A 219 7.74 23.70 -11.99
C LEU A 219 7.21 24.23 -13.30
N ASP A 220 7.45 25.50 -13.60
CA ASP A 220 7.21 26.07 -14.90
C ASP A 220 8.38 25.77 -15.83
N THR A 221 8.15 24.86 -16.77
CA THR A 221 9.13 24.41 -17.75
C THR A 221 9.14 25.25 -19.03
N SER A 222 8.33 26.30 -19.14
CA SER A 222 8.21 27.14 -20.34
C SER A 222 9.52 27.81 -20.75
N ALA A 223 10.36 28.17 -19.77
CA ALA A 223 11.68 28.77 -20.00
C ALA A 223 12.65 27.85 -20.78
N TRP A 224 12.38 26.54 -20.85
CA TRP A 224 13.16 25.62 -21.67
C TRP A 224 12.92 25.80 -23.17
N ALA A 225 11.78 26.41 -23.57
CA ALA A 225 11.44 26.74 -24.97
C ALA A 225 11.67 25.58 -25.95
N GLY A 226 11.37 24.34 -25.52
CA GLY A 226 11.55 23.12 -26.32
C GLY A 226 13.00 22.57 -26.32
N LYS A 227 13.97 23.21 -25.68
CA LYS A 227 15.32 22.66 -25.49
C LYS A 227 15.27 21.44 -24.55
N LEU A 228 16.05 20.42 -24.87
CA LEU A 228 16.22 19.25 -24.00
C LEU A 228 17.46 19.37 -23.08
N TYR A 229 18.42 20.20 -23.46
CA TYR A 229 19.68 20.42 -22.75
C TYR A 229 20.03 21.92 -22.77
N ALA A 230 20.59 22.39 -21.67
CA ALA A 230 21.12 23.74 -21.54
C ALA A 230 22.31 23.72 -20.53
N PRO A 231 23.27 24.66 -20.61
CA PRO A 231 24.27 24.84 -19.59
C PRO A 231 23.66 25.03 -18.21
N LEU A 232 24.29 24.52 -17.16
CA LEU A 232 23.80 24.62 -15.79
C LEU A 232 23.65 26.10 -15.39
N GLY A 233 22.45 26.46 -14.91
CA GLY A 233 22.11 27.81 -14.47
C GLY A 233 21.63 28.77 -15.59
N GLU A 234 21.68 28.36 -16.88
CA GLU A 234 21.18 29.19 -17.99
C GLU A 234 19.66 29.28 -17.99
N VAL A 235 18.97 28.17 -17.68
CA VAL A 235 17.50 28.14 -17.59
C VAL A 235 17.06 28.23 -16.15
N GLN A 236 16.41 29.32 -15.81
CA GLN A 236 15.80 29.50 -14.49
C GLN A 236 14.32 29.15 -14.55
N MET A 237 13.92 28.07 -13.87
CA MET A 237 12.52 27.68 -13.74
C MET A 237 11.90 28.41 -12.56
N GLN A 238 10.69 28.91 -12.76
CA GLN A 238 9.85 29.34 -11.65
C GLN A 238 9.12 28.14 -11.06
N ALA A 239 8.79 28.22 -9.76
CA ALA A 239 8.03 27.19 -9.09
C ALA A 239 6.96 27.86 -8.22
N ARG A 240 5.77 27.26 -8.18
CA ARG A 240 4.70 27.68 -7.26
C ARG A 240 4.26 26.53 -6.39
N GLU A 241 3.94 26.83 -5.14
CA GLU A 241 3.38 25.81 -4.23
C GLU A 241 1.94 25.51 -4.63
N VAL A 242 1.64 24.21 -4.73
CA VAL A 242 0.33 23.66 -5.10
C VAL A 242 0.01 22.47 -4.23
N GLU A 243 -1.25 22.05 -4.17
CA GLU A 243 -1.62 20.76 -3.61
C GLU A 243 -1.56 19.67 -4.66
N PHE A 244 -1.22 18.45 -4.24
CA PHE A 244 -1.34 17.27 -5.07
C PHE A 244 -2.21 16.21 -4.38
N THR A 245 -2.76 15.31 -5.18
CA THR A 245 -3.48 14.12 -4.74
C THR A 245 -2.84 12.89 -5.37
N ALA A 246 -2.47 11.93 -4.52
CA ALA A 246 -2.01 10.61 -4.92
C ALA A 246 -3.08 9.55 -4.60
N ILE A 247 -3.21 8.57 -5.49
CA ILE A 247 -4.12 7.42 -5.35
C ILE A 247 -3.33 6.11 -5.25
N PRO A 248 -3.95 5.01 -4.76
CA PRO A 248 -3.28 3.71 -4.79
C PRO A 248 -2.90 3.31 -6.22
N TYR A 249 -1.65 2.90 -6.40
CA TYR A 249 -1.11 2.52 -7.72
C TYR A 249 -1.92 1.42 -8.41
N TYR A 250 -2.50 0.47 -7.67
CA TYR A 250 -3.32 -0.58 -8.27
C TYR A 250 -4.58 -0.03 -8.97
N ALA A 251 -5.02 1.16 -8.59
CA ALA A 251 -6.27 1.77 -9.05
C ALA A 251 -6.09 2.76 -10.22
N TRP A 252 -4.86 3.08 -10.65
CA TRP A 252 -4.64 4.02 -11.74
C TRP A 252 -5.19 3.52 -13.09
N ALA A 253 -5.46 4.44 -14.01
CA ALA A 253 -6.04 4.18 -15.33
C ALA A 253 -7.36 3.38 -15.31
N ASN A 254 -8.18 3.57 -14.28
CA ASN A 254 -9.57 3.09 -14.25
C ASN A 254 -10.58 4.18 -14.62
N ARG A 255 -10.11 5.38 -14.93
CA ARG A 255 -10.89 6.54 -15.38
C ARG A 255 -10.38 7.01 -16.74
N GLU A 256 -10.37 8.29 -16.99
CA GLU A 256 -9.79 8.88 -18.19
C GLU A 256 -8.26 8.64 -18.27
N LEU A 257 -7.76 8.56 -19.50
CA LEU A 257 -6.34 8.37 -19.74
C LEU A 257 -5.58 9.67 -19.48
N GLY A 258 -4.45 9.54 -18.79
CA GLY A 258 -3.58 10.68 -18.51
C GLY A 258 -2.21 10.22 -18.00
N PRO A 259 -1.26 11.14 -17.92
CA PRO A 259 0.04 10.88 -17.31
C PRO A 259 -0.07 10.31 -15.89
N MET A 260 0.88 9.45 -15.55
CA MET A 260 1.01 8.87 -14.21
C MET A 260 2.48 8.75 -13.83
N ILE A 261 2.78 8.92 -12.55
CA ILE A 261 4.12 8.73 -12.01
C ILE A 261 4.07 8.18 -10.57
N ALA A 262 4.84 7.13 -10.29
CA ALA A 262 4.98 6.55 -8.95
C ALA A 262 6.23 7.09 -8.20
N TRP A 263 7.33 7.35 -8.90
CA TRP A 263 8.54 7.95 -8.35
C TRP A 263 8.54 9.45 -8.62
N VAL A 264 8.08 10.23 -7.64
CA VAL A 264 7.92 11.68 -7.75
C VAL A 264 9.22 12.41 -7.40
N ARG A 265 9.47 13.57 -7.99
CA ARG A 265 10.58 14.43 -7.58
C ARG A 265 10.37 14.91 -6.15
N LEU A 266 11.46 15.11 -5.43
CA LEU A 266 11.44 15.81 -4.14
C LEU A 266 11.79 17.29 -4.35
N ALA A 267 11.04 18.16 -3.69
CA ALA A 267 11.46 19.55 -3.53
C ALA A 267 12.73 19.56 -2.66
N GLU A 268 13.74 20.33 -3.08
CA GLU A 268 14.97 20.48 -2.30
C GLU A 268 14.62 20.99 -0.90
N GLN A 269 14.98 20.22 0.11
CA GLN A 269 15.02 20.74 1.47
C GLN A 269 16.17 21.75 1.52
N LYS A 270 15.88 23.00 1.87
CA LYS A 270 16.95 23.91 2.31
C LYS A 270 17.63 23.20 3.49
N VAL A 271 18.80 22.63 3.24
CA VAL A 271 19.66 22.12 4.32
C VAL A 271 19.93 23.32 5.20
N GLY A 272 19.30 23.34 6.38
CA GLY A 272 19.60 24.37 7.37
C GLY A 272 21.10 24.26 7.65
N GLN A 273 21.85 25.31 7.33
CA GLN A 273 23.20 25.46 7.82
C GLN A 273 23.06 25.43 9.35
N SER A 274 23.43 24.30 9.95
CA SER A 274 23.70 24.26 11.38
C SER A 274 24.89 25.20 11.63
N ALA A 275 24.58 26.30 12.29
CA ALA A 275 25.60 27.23 12.81
C ALA A 275 26.41 26.56 13.92
#